data_e8673f50cff94bd97ca796b93f302d55
#
_entry.id   e8673f50cff94bd97ca796b93f302d55
#
_cell.length_a   1.000
_cell.length_b   1.000
_cell.length_c   1.000
_cell.angle_alpha   90.00
_cell.angle_beta   90.00
_cell.angle_gamma   90.00
#
_symmetry.space_group_name_H-M   'P 1'
#
loop_
_entity.id
_entity.type
_entity.pdbx_description
1 polymer ?
#
loop_
_entity_poly.entity_id
_entity_poly.type
_entity_poly.pdbx_seq_one_letter_code
_entity_poly.pdbx_strand_id
1 'polypeptide(L)'
;MRKFLSLFLALAMSIACCTLAAAEDTAEAMQYTEENITIDAGDHQIPATLTVPVGAEGEKFPAVVMLHGNGSTRHEAGNAYDYAALTMAKAGIATIRFDYIGNGDSTSDYIDFTYDKGVEDAMKCYEYLKTLGTIDMDHVGVMGWSQGGRLALLTAARNEVFTSVLTWAGAYDQKGNEEEQYAIAKENGYYEVTYDWREPLKQSPAYYECAMSIDYPAEVAKIKVPLLAINGKADTTVVPETAQKIVDAAVNSPDAEVLLLDGAD
;
A
#
# COMPACT_ATOMS: atom_id res chain seq x y z
N MET A 1 -0.41 -12.25 -28.61
CA MET A 1 0.78 -11.49 -28.20
C MET A 1 0.53 -10.56 -26.99
N ARG A 2 -0.63 -10.62 -26.30
CA ARG A 2 -0.93 -9.83 -25.08
C ARG A 2 -0.76 -10.60 -23.75
N LYS A 3 -0.46 -11.89 -23.79
CA LYS A 3 -0.23 -12.75 -22.61
C LYS A 3 1.18 -12.68 -22.01
N PHE A 4 2.06 -11.85 -22.57
CA PHE A 4 3.48 -11.81 -22.18
C PHE A 4 3.83 -10.65 -21.22
N LEU A 5 2.96 -9.66 -21.01
CA LEU A 5 3.32 -8.50 -20.21
C LEU A 5 2.90 -8.64 -18.74
N SER A 6 1.76 -9.26 -18.43
CA SER A 6 1.36 -9.60 -17.06
C SER A 6 2.26 -10.70 -16.46
N LEU A 7 2.75 -11.61 -17.30
CA LEU A 7 3.75 -12.60 -16.89
C LEU A 7 5.09 -11.95 -16.48
N PHE A 8 5.39 -10.75 -16.95
CA PHE A 8 6.66 -10.08 -16.67
C PHE A 8 6.72 -9.46 -15.27
N LEU A 9 5.63 -8.93 -14.71
CA LEU A 9 5.65 -8.35 -13.35
C LEU A 9 5.57 -9.44 -12.27
N ALA A 10 4.71 -10.43 -12.45
CA ALA A 10 4.66 -11.61 -11.58
C ALA A 10 5.94 -12.47 -11.71
N LEU A 11 6.48 -12.59 -12.93
CA LEU A 11 7.72 -13.31 -13.19
C LEU A 11 8.95 -12.55 -12.66
N ALA A 12 8.95 -11.22 -12.63
CA ALA A 12 10.04 -10.43 -12.04
C ALA A 12 10.13 -10.61 -10.51
N MET A 13 8.99 -10.75 -9.80
CA MET A 13 9.00 -11.01 -8.35
C MET A 13 9.24 -12.50 -8.03
N SER A 14 8.67 -13.45 -8.77
CA SER A 14 8.90 -14.88 -8.54
C SER A 14 10.29 -15.34 -9.01
N ILE A 15 10.84 -14.75 -10.06
CA ILE A 15 12.22 -15.01 -10.52
C ILE A 15 13.22 -14.38 -9.56
N ALA A 16 12.94 -13.22 -8.92
CA ALA A 16 13.81 -12.66 -7.89
C ALA A 16 13.91 -13.54 -6.64
N CYS A 17 12.87 -14.31 -6.29
CA CYS A 17 12.94 -15.25 -5.17
C CYS A 17 13.55 -16.63 -5.53
N CYS A 18 13.41 -17.10 -6.78
CA CYS A 18 13.87 -18.46 -7.15
C CYS A 18 15.16 -18.48 -7.98
N THR A 19 15.60 -17.38 -8.58
CA THR A 19 16.82 -17.31 -9.40
C THR A 19 18.00 -16.63 -8.72
N LEU A 20 17.91 -16.27 -7.44
CA LEU A 20 19.07 -15.81 -6.67
C LEU A 20 20.16 -16.90 -6.48
N ALA A 21 19.98 -18.09 -7.06
CA ALA A 21 20.97 -19.17 -6.99
C ALA A 21 21.64 -19.51 -8.34
N ALA A 22 21.30 -18.91 -9.47
CA ALA A 22 21.87 -19.33 -10.76
C ALA A 22 21.74 -18.35 -11.94
N ALA A 23 21.87 -17.04 -11.72
CA ALA A 23 22.21 -16.13 -12.83
C ALA A 23 22.97 -14.94 -12.23
N GLU A 24 24.28 -14.87 -12.46
CA GLU A 24 25.01 -13.63 -12.46
C GLU A 24 24.46 -12.81 -13.64
N ASP A 25 23.34 -12.11 -13.42
CA ASP A 25 22.86 -11.12 -14.35
C ASP A 25 23.74 -9.87 -14.15
N THR A 26 24.62 -9.62 -15.11
CA THR A 26 25.59 -8.53 -15.12
C THR A 26 24.96 -7.17 -15.44
N ALA A 27 23.64 -7.01 -15.30
CA ALA A 27 23.03 -5.70 -15.31
C ALA A 27 23.42 -4.98 -13.99
N GLU A 28 24.24 -3.96 -14.09
CA GLU A 28 24.62 -3.12 -12.96
C GLU A 28 23.31 -2.50 -12.37
N ALA A 29 23.04 -2.81 -11.09
CA ALA A 29 21.82 -2.29 -10.44
C ALA A 29 21.82 -0.76 -10.50
N MET A 30 20.67 -0.17 -10.85
CA MET A 30 20.57 1.27 -10.96
C MET A 30 20.92 1.95 -9.64
N GLN A 31 21.64 3.08 -9.73
CA GLN A 31 21.82 3.97 -8.59
C GLN A 31 20.48 4.63 -8.27
N TYR A 32 20.30 5.05 -7.04
CA TYR A 32 19.08 5.72 -6.59
C TYR A 32 19.40 6.82 -5.59
N THR A 33 18.45 7.75 -5.42
CA THR A 33 18.43 8.71 -4.32
C THR A 33 17.29 8.36 -3.37
N GLU A 34 17.48 8.64 -2.08
CA GLU A 34 16.43 8.52 -1.08
C GLU A 34 16.38 9.83 -0.27
N GLU A 35 15.19 10.38 -0.10
CA GLU A 35 14.96 11.64 0.57
C GLU A 35 13.74 11.58 1.47
N ASN A 36 13.87 12.05 2.73
CA ASN A 36 12.73 12.32 3.59
C ASN A 36 12.14 13.69 3.25
N ILE A 37 10.86 13.69 2.98
CA ILE A 37 10.08 14.87 2.58
C ILE A 37 8.87 15.02 3.49
N THR A 38 8.25 16.19 3.43
CA THR A 38 6.97 16.47 4.09
C THR A 38 6.03 17.06 3.04
N ILE A 39 4.83 16.48 2.92
CA ILE A 39 3.81 16.94 1.98
C ILE A 39 2.71 17.64 2.75
N ASP A 40 2.31 18.82 2.28
CA ASP A 40 1.22 19.58 2.87
C ASP A 40 -0.14 19.04 2.40
N ALA A 41 -0.89 18.47 3.34
CA ALA A 41 -2.27 18.02 3.09
C ALA A 41 -3.30 19.14 3.26
N GLY A 42 -2.90 20.29 3.82
CA GLY A 42 -3.75 21.45 4.10
C GLY A 42 -4.14 21.54 5.58
N ASP A 43 -4.70 20.49 6.14
CA ASP A 43 -5.06 20.41 7.57
C ASP A 43 -4.00 19.68 8.41
N HIS A 44 -3.09 18.95 7.79
CA HIS A 44 -1.97 18.28 8.46
C HIS A 44 -0.76 18.13 7.51
N GLN A 45 0.35 17.62 8.06
CA GLN A 45 1.56 17.33 7.30
C GLN A 45 1.72 15.82 7.17
N ILE A 46 2.12 15.37 5.98
CA ILE A 46 2.35 13.96 5.66
C ILE A 46 3.87 13.73 5.57
N PRO A 47 4.50 13.12 6.58
CA PRO A 47 5.89 12.67 6.47
C PRO A 47 6.00 11.54 5.47
N ALA A 48 6.94 11.65 4.54
CA ALA A 48 7.14 10.64 3.51
C ALA A 48 8.62 10.41 3.21
N THR A 49 8.93 9.29 2.60
CA THR A 49 10.24 8.99 2.04
C THR A 49 10.07 8.69 0.55
N LEU A 50 10.78 9.46 -0.25
CA LEU A 50 10.84 9.32 -1.70
C LEU A 50 12.12 8.58 -2.08
N THR A 51 12.02 7.50 -2.86
CA THR A 51 13.18 6.79 -3.41
C THR A 51 13.06 6.81 -4.93
N VAL A 52 14.07 7.37 -5.64
CA VAL A 52 14.02 7.56 -7.09
C VAL A 52 15.28 6.98 -7.74
N PRO A 53 15.16 6.15 -8.79
CA PRO A 53 16.30 5.73 -9.58
C PRO A 53 17.04 6.92 -10.20
N VAL A 54 18.35 6.78 -10.37
CA VAL A 54 19.18 7.77 -11.08
C VAL A 54 19.39 7.27 -12.51
N GLY A 55 18.90 8.02 -13.48
CA GLY A 55 19.01 7.70 -14.90
C GLY A 55 19.62 8.83 -15.73
N ALA A 56 19.50 8.70 -17.04
CA ALA A 56 19.95 9.73 -17.98
C ALA A 56 19.08 11.00 -17.89
N GLU A 57 19.61 12.09 -18.40
CA GLU A 57 18.85 13.35 -18.46
C GLU A 57 17.55 13.18 -19.28
N GLY A 58 16.42 13.52 -18.66
CA GLY A 58 15.08 13.39 -19.26
C GLY A 58 14.48 11.99 -19.17
N GLU A 59 15.16 11.02 -18.59
CA GLU A 59 14.60 9.69 -18.31
C GLU A 59 13.52 9.77 -17.24
N LYS A 60 12.45 9.00 -17.42
CA LYS A 60 11.33 8.94 -16.48
C LYS A 60 11.13 7.52 -16.00
N PHE A 61 10.76 7.38 -14.73
CA PHE A 61 10.59 6.09 -14.06
C PHE A 61 9.14 5.88 -13.65
N PRO A 62 8.60 4.66 -13.83
CA PRO A 62 7.35 4.28 -13.18
C PRO A 62 7.47 4.44 -11.66
N ALA A 63 6.37 4.62 -10.98
CA ALA A 63 6.38 4.82 -9.54
C ALA A 63 5.32 3.99 -8.81
N VAL A 64 5.52 3.79 -7.50
CA VAL A 64 4.57 3.11 -6.60
C VAL A 64 4.34 3.96 -5.35
N VAL A 65 3.07 4.20 -5.03
CA VAL A 65 2.63 4.74 -3.74
C VAL A 65 2.43 3.59 -2.77
N MET A 66 3.11 3.61 -1.61
CA MET A 66 3.15 2.50 -0.67
C MET A 66 2.45 2.88 0.64
N LEU A 67 1.44 2.08 1.03
CA LEU A 67 0.55 2.30 2.16
C LEU A 67 0.81 1.25 3.25
N HIS A 68 1.20 1.70 4.45
CA HIS A 68 1.57 0.83 5.56
C HIS A 68 0.38 0.22 6.32
N GLY A 69 0.64 -0.78 7.15
CA GLY A 69 -0.35 -1.47 7.98
C GLY A 69 -0.84 -0.65 9.17
N ASN A 70 -1.86 -1.18 9.86
CA ASN A 70 -2.46 -0.52 11.01
C ASN A 70 -1.44 -0.32 12.13
N GLY A 71 -1.31 0.93 12.58
CA GLY A 71 -0.39 1.28 13.65
C GLY A 71 1.09 1.20 13.28
N SER A 72 1.44 0.86 12.06
CA SER A 72 2.82 0.81 11.56
C SER A 72 3.31 2.20 11.12
N THR A 73 4.37 2.23 10.34
CA THR A 73 4.96 3.44 9.78
C THR A 73 5.32 3.18 8.30
N ARG A 74 5.78 4.21 7.59
CA ARG A 74 6.29 4.10 6.22
C ARG A 74 7.46 3.12 6.04
N HIS A 75 8.01 2.60 7.14
CA HIS A 75 9.10 1.60 7.14
C HIS A 75 8.58 0.16 7.20
N GLU A 76 7.38 -0.04 7.77
CA GLU A 76 6.77 -1.34 8.06
C GLU A 76 7.58 -2.24 9.02
N ALA A 77 6.99 -3.36 9.43
CA ALA A 77 7.63 -4.31 10.30
C ALA A 77 8.96 -4.80 9.70
N GLY A 78 10.02 -4.78 10.50
CA GLY A 78 11.35 -5.20 10.06
C GLY A 78 11.96 -4.36 8.94
N ASN A 79 11.51 -3.13 8.73
CA ASN A 79 11.90 -2.25 7.62
C ASN A 79 11.59 -2.86 6.24
N ALA A 80 10.52 -3.65 6.13
CA ALA A 80 10.18 -4.37 4.91
C ALA A 80 9.93 -3.41 3.73
N TYR A 81 9.36 -2.23 3.99
CA TYR A 81 9.12 -1.23 2.95
C TYR A 81 10.40 -0.50 2.53
N ASP A 82 11.38 -0.37 3.40
CA ASP A 82 12.71 0.15 3.02
C ASP A 82 13.39 -0.81 2.03
N TYR A 83 13.40 -2.11 2.35
CA TYR A 83 13.97 -3.13 1.45
C TYR A 83 13.21 -3.21 0.12
N ALA A 84 11.87 -3.15 0.15
CA ALA A 84 11.06 -3.16 -1.06
C ALA A 84 11.34 -1.93 -1.93
N ALA A 85 11.38 -0.74 -1.35
CA ALA A 85 11.67 0.51 -2.05
C ALA A 85 13.04 0.51 -2.71
N LEU A 86 14.08 0.08 -1.97
CA LEU A 86 15.45 -0.02 -2.51
C LEU A 86 15.55 -1.07 -3.62
N THR A 87 14.83 -2.18 -3.49
CA THR A 87 14.82 -3.23 -4.53
C THR A 87 14.13 -2.73 -5.80
N MET A 88 12.98 -2.05 -5.65
CA MET A 88 12.28 -1.43 -6.77
C MET A 88 13.11 -0.35 -7.45
N ALA A 89 13.79 0.52 -6.68
CA ALA A 89 14.63 1.56 -7.24
C ALA A 89 15.80 1.00 -8.07
N LYS A 90 16.45 -0.08 -7.59
CA LYS A 90 17.48 -0.80 -8.36
C LYS A 90 16.95 -1.42 -9.65
N ALA A 91 15.66 -1.70 -9.70
CA ALA A 91 14.96 -2.20 -10.88
C ALA A 91 14.34 -1.08 -11.76
N GLY A 92 14.63 0.20 -11.46
CA GLY A 92 14.14 1.33 -12.24
C GLY A 92 12.72 1.78 -11.87
N ILE A 93 12.24 1.50 -10.67
CA ILE A 93 10.89 1.88 -10.20
C ILE A 93 11.04 2.81 -8.99
N ALA A 94 10.52 4.03 -9.10
CA ALA A 94 10.48 4.97 -7.99
C ALA A 94 9.40 4.56 -6.96
N THR A 95 9.59 4.96 -5.70
CA THR A 95 8.59 4.73 -4.65
C THR A 95 8.41 5.96 -3.78
N ILE A 96 7.17 6.14 -3.31
CA ILE A 96 6.85 7.06 -2.24
C ILE A 96 6.10 6.30 -1.15
N ARG A 97 6.65 6.29 0.06
CA ARG A 97 6.05 5.68 1.25
C ARG A 97 5.86 6.76 2.30
N PHE A 98 4.75 6.74 3.01
CA PHE A 98 4.37 7.85 3.89
C PHE A 98 3.72 7.36 5.19
N ASP A 99 3.75 8.20 6.21
CA ASP A 99 3.10 7.96 7.49
C ASP A 99 1.70 8.55 7.48
N TYR A 100 0.69 7.75 7.86
CA TYR A 100 -0.66 8.25 8.13
C TYR A 100 -0.69 9.17 9.35
N ILE A 101 -1.76 9.93 9.47
CA ILE A 101 -2.10 10.71 10.67
C ILE A 101 -1.87 9.87 11.93
N GLY A 102 -1.08 10.38 12.88
CA GLY A 102 -0.80 9.75 14.17
C GLY A 102 0.11 8.54 14.14
N ASN A 103 0.80 8.29 13.01
CA ASN A 103 1.79 7.22 12.89
C ASN A 103 3.16 7.78 12.51
N GLY A 104 4.21 7.04 12.82
CA GLY A 104 5.59 7.39 12.46
C GLY A 104 5.97 8.80 12.91
N ASP A 105 6.39 9.64 11.96
CA ASP A 105 6.80 11.03 12.21
C ASP A 105 5.64 12.03 12.08
N SER A 106 4.38 11.55 11.94
CA SER A 106 3.21 12.44 11.94
C SER A 106 3.10 13.21 13.26
N THR A 107 2.87 14.51 13.19
CA THR A 107 2.66 15.37 14.35
C THR A 107 1.19 15.52 14.75
N SER A 108 0.28 14.90 13.99
CA SER A 108 -1.15 14.87 14.27
C SER A 108 -1.51 13.71 15.21
N ASP A 109 -2.66 13.76 15.85
CA ASP A 109 -3.14 12.68 16.70
C ASP A 109 -3.91 11.63 15.84
N TYR A 110 -3.71 10.33 16.11
CA TYR A 110 -4.39 9.25 15.39
C TYR A 110 -5.92 9.31 15.52
N ILE A 111 -6.45 10.00 16.50
CA ILE A 111 -7.90 10.21 16.67
C ILE A 111 -8.54 10.87 15.43
N ASP A 112 -7.75 11.61 14.65
CA ASP A 112 -8.19 12.28 13.42
C ASP A 112 -8.11 11.40 12.17
N PHE A 113 -7.54 10.19 12.28
CA PHE A 113 -7.42 9.27 11.16
C PHE A 113 -8.77 8.62 10.81
N THR A 114 -9.06 8.56 9.51
CA THR A 114 -10.14 7.75 8.91
C THR A 114 -9.64 7.10 7.63
N TYR A 115 -10.36 6.09 7.10
CA TYR A 115 -10.00 5.49 5.81
C TYR A 115 -10.06 6.51 4.66
N ASP A 116 -11.02 7.44 4.69
CA ASP A 116 -11.12 8.48 3.66
C ASP A 116 -9.89 9.40 3.69
N LYS A 117 -9.42 9.80 4.88
CA LYS A 117 -8.17 10.58 5.02
C LYS A 117 -6.94 9.80 4.54
N GLY A 118 -6.87 8.51 4.84
CA GLY A 118 -5.79 7.66 4.30
C GLY A 118 -5.76 7.59 2.77
N VAL A 119 -6.92 7.57 2.13
CA VAL A 119 -7.05 7.66 0.66
C VAL A 119 -6.65 9.05 0.15
N GLU A 120 -7.09 10.12 0.83
CA GLU A 120 -6.70 11.50 0.50
C GLU A 120 -5.19 11.71 0.60
N ASP A 121 -4.54 11.18 1.64
CA ASP A 121 -3.08 11.26 1.83
C ASP A 121 -2.32 10.51 0.72
N ALA A 122 -2.80 9.33 0.33
CA ALA A 122 -2.23 8.61 -0.82
C ALA A 122 -2.34 9.43 -2.12
N MET A 123 -3.45 10.15 -2.31
CA MET A 123 -3.62 11.04 -3.45
C MET A 123 -2.71 12.28 -3.37
N LYS A 124 -2.45 12.83 -2.17
CA LYS A 124 -1.45 13.90 -1.99
C LYS A 124 -0.05 13.42 -2.37
N CYS A 125 0.31 12.18 -2.02
CA CYS A 125 1.56 11.58 -2.46
C CYS A 125 1.62 11.40 -3.98
N TYR A 126 0.53 10.95 -4.62
CA TYR A 126 0.44 10.88 -6.08
C TYR A 126 0.60 12.27 -6.73
N GLU A 127 -0.08 13.30 -6.23
CA GLU A 127 0.05 14.66 -6.75
C GLU A 127 1.46 15.22 -6.55
N TYR A 128 2.14 14.87 -5.44
CA TYR A 128 3.54 15.23 -5.25
C TYR A 128 4.43 14.59 -6.33
N LEU A 129 4.24 13.30 -6.65
CA LEU A 129 4.98 12.63 -7.73
C LEU A 129 4.86 13.37 -9.06
N LYS A 130 3.70 13.96 -9.38
CA LYS A 130 3.49 14.76 -10.60
C LYS A 130 4.37 16.02 -10.67
N THR A 131 4.80 16.52 -9.53
CA THR A 131 5.71 17.70 -9.49
C THR A 131 7.14 17.34 -9.87
N LEU A 132 7.47 16.05 -9.85
CA LEU A 132 8.80 15.52 -10.16
C LEU A 132 8.90 15.24 -11.67
N GLY A 133 9.76 15.93 -12.38
CA GLY A 133 9.95 15.73 -13.82
C GLY A 133 10.48 14.33 -14.21
N THR A 134 10.94 13.55 -13.23
CA THR A 134 11.55 12.22 -13.39
C THR A 134 10.57 11.06 -13.28
N ILE A 135 9.28 11.31 -12.99
CA ILE A 135 8.27 10.26 -12.87
C ILE A 135 7.48 10.11 -14.16
N ASP A 136 7.31 8.86 -14.60
CA ASP A 136 6.38 8.49 -15.66
C ASP A 136 4.97 8.33 -15.07
N MET A 137 4.18 9.39 -15.17
CA MET A 137 2.83 9.42 -14.60
C MET A 137 1.82 8.53 -15.33
N ASP A 138 2.17 7.98 -16.49
CA ASP A 138 1.35 6.99 -17.18
C ASP A 138 1.53 5.58 -16.58
N HIS A 139 2.49 5.41 -15.65
CA HIS A 139 2.83 4.15 -15.01
C HIS A 139 3.03 4.33 -13.50
N VAL A 140 1.95 4.66 -12.78
CA VAL A 140 1.96 4.75 -11.32
C VAL A 140 1.06 3.68 -10.72
N GLY A 141 1.64 2.80 -9.89
CA GLY A 141 0.93 1.80 -9.13
C GLY A 141 0.66 2.24 -7.69
N VAL A 142 -0.23 1.50 -7.03
CA VAL A 142 -0.45 1.63 -5.58
C VAL A 142 -0.34 0.27 -4.92
N MET A 143 0.35 0.21 -3.78
CA MET A 143 0.45 -1.02 -3.00
C MET A 143 0.22 -0.77 -1.52
N GLY A 144 -0.18 -1.83 -0.81
CA GLY A 144 -0.31 -1.71 0.63
C GLY A 144 -0.26 -3.05 1.36
N TRP A 145 0.22 -3.00 2.62
CA TRP A 145 0.29 -4.13 3.51
C TRP A 145 -0.83 -4.07 4.55
N SER A 146 -1.50 -5.20 4.84
CA SER A 146 -2.51 -5.33 5.88
C SER A 146 -3.62 -4.25 5.71
N GLN A 147 -3.83 -3.35 6.68
CA GLN A 147 -4.71 -2.19 6.53
C GLN A 147 -4.35 -1.33 5.31
N GLY A 148 -3.06 -1.16 5.03
CA GLY A 148 -2.60 -0.46 3.83
C GLY A 148 -3.06 -1.13 2.53
N GLY A 149 -3.20 -2.46 2.51
CA GLY A 149 -3.80 -3.19 1.39
C GLY A 149 -5.26 -2.82 1.18
N ARG A 150 -6.04 -2.72 2.27
CA ARG A 150 -7.41 -2.20 2.23
C ARG A 150 -7.47 -0.78 1.66
N LEU A 151 -6.57 0.09 2.12
CA LEU A 151 -6.47 1.47 1.62
C LEU A 151 -6.00 1.53 0.16
N ALA A 152 -5.09 0.67 -0.27
CA ALA A 152 -4.66 0.60 -1.66
C ALA A 152 -5.83 0.22 -2.60
N LEU A 153 -6.66 -0.75 -2.19
CA LEU A 153 -7.88 -1.11 -2.91
C LEU A 153 -8.85 0.08 -3.03
N LEU A 154 -9.13 0.77 -1.92
CA LEU A 154 -10.00 1.95 -1.90
C LEU A 154 -9.43 3.09 -2.75
N THR A 155 -8.12 3.33 -2.64
CA THR A 155 -7.44 4.37 -3.40
C THR A 155 -7.57 4.15 -4.90
N ALA A 156 -7.30 2.92 -5.38
CA ALA A 156 -7.43 2.59 -6.79
C ALA A 156 -8.90 2.55 -7.27
N ALA A 157 -9.82 2.07 -6.42
CA ALA A 157 -11.23 2.00 -6.76
C ALA A 157 -11.88 3.37 -6.95
N ARG A 158 -11.39 4.38 -6.22
CA ARG A 158 -11.95 5.72 -6.19
C ARG A 158 -11.21 6.72 -7.09
N ASN A 159 -10.02 6.35 -7.58
CA ASN A 159 -9.16 7.22 -8.37
C ASN A 159 -8.59 6.46 -9.58
N GLU A 160 -9.10 6.75 -10.77
CA GLU A 160 -8.71 6.07 -12.03
C GLU A 160 -7.32 6.50 -12.55
N VAL A 161 -6.45 7.01 -11.69
CA VAL A 161 -5.10 7.49 -12.05
C VAL A 161 -4.01 6.42 -11.86
N PHE A 162 -4.30 5.38 -11.10
CA PHE A 162 -3.38 4.27 -10.89
C PHE A 162 -3.49 3.24 -12.01
N THR A 163 -2.36 2.63 -12.35
CA THR A 163 -2.27 1.67 -13.46
C THR A 163 -2.10 0.23 -12.99
N SER A 164 -1.89 0.01 -11.69
CA SER A 164 -1.84 -1.31 -11.07
C SER A 164 -2.09 -1.22 -9.57
N VAL A 165 -2.56 -2.32 -8.98
CA VAL A 165 -2.80 -2.45 -7.55
C VAL A 165 -2.12 -3.70 -7.02
N LEU A 166 -1.45 -3.60 -5.88
CA LEU A 166 -0.90 -4.74 -5.16
C LEU A 166 -1.35 -4.70 -3.70
N THR A 167 -1.85 -5.82 -3.20
CA THR A 167 -2.06 -6.02 -1.76
C THR A 167 -1.08 -7.06 -1.24
N TRP A 168 -0.42 -6.75 -0.12
CA TRP A 168 0.47 -7.66 0.59
C TRP A 168 -0.16 -7.99 1.94
N ALA A 169 -0.57 -9.23 2.13
CA ALA A 169 -1.41 -9.65 3.26
C ALA A 169 -2.52 -8.62 3.52
N GLY A 170 -3.20 -8.21 2.44
CA GLY A 170 -4.14 -7.10 2.45
C GLY A 170 -5.39 -7.43 3.26
N ALA A 171 -5.69 -6.64 4.30
CA ALA A 171 -6.98 -6.71 4.95
C ALA A 171 -8.08 -6.34 3.93
N TYR A 172 -9.24 -6.96 4.06
CA TYR A 172 -10.35 -6.73 3.13
C TYR A 172 -11.66 -6.47 3.91
N ASP A 173 -12.64 -7.33 3.79
CA ASP A 173 -13.96 -7.22 4.41
C ASP A 173 -14.01 -7.83 5.83
N GLN A 174 -12.88 -7.96 6.48
CA GLN A 174 -12.81 -8.51 7.84
C GLN A 174 -13.68 -7.66 8.78
N LYS A 175 -14.77 -8.24 9.22
CA LYS A 175 -15.62 -7.67 10.27
C LYS A 175 -15.13 -8.23 11.60
N GLY A 176 -14.71 -7.34 12.46
CA GLY A 176 -14.35 -7.64 13.84
C GLY A 176 -15.46 -7.22 14.79
N ASN A 177 -15.08 -6.62 15.91
CA ASN A 177 -15.99 -6.10 16.91
C ASN A 177 -16.29 -4.60 16.69
N GLU A 178 -16.33 -4.14 15.42
CA GLU A 178 -16.46 -2.71 15.10
C GLU A 178 -17.70 -2.07 15.73
N GLU A 179 -18.82 -2.79 15.80
CA GLU A 179 -20.04 -2.26 16.42
C GLU A 179 -19.87 -2.02 17.94
N GLU A 180 -19.22 -2.97 18.64
CA GLU A 180 -18.93 -2.86 20.07
C GLU A 180 -17.90 -1.74 20.32
N GLN A 181 -16.83 -1.73 19.55
CA GLN A 181 -15.78 -0.71 19.62
C GLN A 181 -16.32 0.68 19.32
N TYR A 182 -17.19 0.80 18.33
CA TYR A 182 -17.88 2.04 17.99
C TYR A 182 -18.78 2.52 19.14
N ALA A 183 -19.53 1.62 19.78
CA ALA A 183 -20.36 1.99 20.92
C ALA A 183 -19.51 2.59 22.07
N ILE A 184 -18.35 1.95 22.36
CA ILE A 184 -17.38 2.45 23.34
C ILE A 184 -16.80 3.79 22.89
N ALA A 185 -16.43 3.92 21.63
CA ALA A 185 -15.88 5.17 21.08
C ALA A 185 -16.89 6.31 21.18
N LYS A 186 -18.18 6.06 20.95
CA LYS A 186 -19.23 7.07 21.10
C LYS A 186 -19.42 7.52 22.55
N GLU A 187 -19.30 6.62 23.52
CA GLU A 187 -19.46 6.93 24.92
C GLU A 187 -18.26 7.72 25.47
N ASN A 188 -17.03 7.32 25.09
CA ASN A 188 -15.79 7.84 25.67
C ASN A 188 -15.06 8.86 24.77
N GLY A 189 -15.56 9.11 23.55
CA GLY A 189 -14.91 9.93 22.53
C GLY A 189 -13.89 9.17 21.70
N TYR A 190 -13.45 7.99 22.12
CA TYR A 190 -12.56 7.08 21.39
C TYR A 190 -12.65 5.65 21.94
N TYR A 191 -12.23 4.70 21.11
CA TYR A 191 -11.82 3.35 21.52
C TYR A 191 -10.30 3.25 21.46
N GLU A 192 -9.68 2.66 22.49
CA GLU A 192 -8.24 2.51 22.59
C GLU A 192 -7.81 1.11 22.10
N VAL A 193 -6.99 1.08 21.04
CA VAL A 193 -6.37 -0.15 20.55
C VAL A 193 -4.96 -0.25 21.10
N THR A 194 -4.68 -1.34 21.82
CA THR A 194 -3.37 -1.60 22.43
C THR A 194 -2.54 -2.55 21.59
N TYR A 195 -1.24 -2.33 21.59
CA TYR A 195 -0.24 -3.14 20.89
C TYR A 195 0.93 -3.42 21.83
N ASP A 196 1.58 -4.57 21.68
CA ASP A 196 2.76 -4.90 22.48
C ASP A 196 4.04 -4.14 22.03
N TRP A 197 3.99 -3.53 20.86
CA TRP A 197 5.16 -2.95 20.16
C TRP A 197 5.08 -1.43 19.93
N ARG A 198 4.00 -0.80 20.33
CA ARG A 198 3.83 0.66 20.25
C ARG A 198 2.87 1.18 21.33
N GLU A 199 2.86 2.49 21.50
CA GLU A 199 1.83 3.17 22.32
C GLU A 199 0.42 2.94 21.74
N PRO A 200 -0.61 2.88 22.60
CA PRO A 200 -1.99 2.69 22.18
C PRO A 200 -2.45 3.74 21.17
N LEU A 201 -3.34 3.34 20.29
CA LEU A 201 -4.01 4.22 19.33
C LEU A 201 -5.44 4.51 19.75
N LYS A 202 -5.86 5.77 19.64
CA LYS A 202 -7.22 6.20 19.89
C LYS A 202 -7.98 6.30 18.57
N GLN A 203 -8.97 5.43 18.39
CA GLN A 203 -9.86 5.43 17.23
C GLN A 203 -11.15 6.19 17.57
N SER A 204 -11.42 7.26 16.82
CA SER A 204 -12.61 8.10 17.03
C SER A 204 -13.90 7.40 16.57
N PRO A 205 -15.08 7.91 16.97
CA PRO A 205 -16.34 7.48 16.35
C PRO A 205 -16.33 7.62 14.83
N ALA A 206 -15.73 8.69 14.29
CA ALA A 206 -15.63 8.93 12.84
C ALA A 206 -14.82 7.84 12.12
N TYR A 207 -13.78 7.28 12.76
CA TYR A 207 -13.05 6.13 12.22
C TYR A 207 -13.98 4.95 11.95
N TYR A 208 -14.82 4.60 12.94
CA TYR A 208 -15.75 3.47 12.81
C TYR A 208 -16.88 3.75 11.85
N GLU A 209 -17.45 4.98 11.88
CA GLU A 209 -18.49 5.40 10.93
C GLU A 209 -18.00 5.29 9.49
N CYS A 210 -16.77 5.75 9.23
CA CYS A 210 -16.12 5.60 7.93
C CYS A 210 -15.91 4.11 7.58
N ALA A 211 -15.29 3.33 8.48
CA ALA A 211 -14.99 1.91 8.23
C ALA A 211 -16.24 1.08 7.93
N MET A 212 -17.32 1.27 8.72
CA MET A 212 -18.57 0.53 8.58
C MET A 212 -19.40 0.96 7.37
N SER A 213 -19.19 2.19 6.85
CA SER A 213 -19.88 2.68 5.65
C SER A 213 -19.37 2.08 4.35
N ILE A 214 -18.19 1.44 4.36
CA ILE A 214 -17.54 0.94 3.15
C ILE A 214 -18.10 -0.44 2.76
N ASP A 215 -18.65 -0.53 1.57
CA ASP A 215 -18.98 -1.79 0.90
C ASP A 215 -17.75 -2.24 0.08
N TYR A 216 -16.85 -3.01 0.72
CA TYR A 216 -15.59 -3.42 0.10
C TYR A 216 -15.77 -4.21 -1.20
N PRO A 217 -16.70 -5.18 -1.33
CA PRO A 217 -16.98 -5.83 -2.60
C PRO A 217 -17.37 -4.84 -3.70
N ALA A 218 -18.27 -3.90 -3.40
CA ALA A 218 -18.70 -2.89 -4.36
C ALA A 218 -17.56 -1.90 -4.73
N GLU A 219 -16.71 -1.55 -3.77
CA GLU A 219 -15.52 -0.72 -4.06
C GLU A 219 -14.52 -1.47 -4.96
N VAL A 220 -14.11 -2.69 -4.59
CA VAL A 220 -13.12 -3.47 -5.35
C VAL A 220 -13.61 -3.79 -6.76
N ALA A 221 -14.92 -3.99 -6.95
CA ALA A 221 -15.51 -4.17 -8.28
C ALA A 221 -15.31 -2.95 -9.21
N LYS A 222 -15.00 -1.75 -8.69
CA LYS A 222 -14.70 -0.56 -9.52
C LYS A 222 -13.30 -0.57 -10.12
N ILE A 223 -12.38 -1.42 -9.62
CA ILE A 223 -11.00 -1.48 -10.07
C ILE A 223 -10.95 -2.02 -11.51
N LYS A 224 -10.36 -1.23 -12.42
CA LYS A 224 -10.26 -1.51 -13.87
C LYS A 224 -8.83 -1.75 -14.33
N VAL A 225 -7.90 -1.89 -13.40
CA VAL A 225 -6.46 -2.08 -13.65
C VAL A 225 -6.01 -3.43 -13.11
N PRO A 226 -4.87 -3.98 -13.54
CA PRO A 226 -4.32 -5.21 -13.00
C PRO A 226 -4.19 -5.17 -11.48
N LEU A 227 -4.56 -6.27 -10.82
CA LEU A 227 -4.52 -6.44 -9.39
C LEU A 227 -3.77 -7.72 -9.01
N LEU A 228 -2.79 -7.60 -8.11
CA LEU A 228 -2.09 -8.73 -7.51
C LEU A 228 -2.34 -8.77 -6.01
N ALA A 229 -2.91 -9.88 -5.51
CA ALA A 229 -3.08 -10.13 -4.09
C ALA A 229 -2.05 -11.16 -3.61
N ILE A 230 -1.08 -10.72 -2.80
CA ILE A 230 -0.03 -11.56 -2.23
C ILE A 230 -0.38 -11.88 -0.77
N ASN A 231 -0.29 -13.16 -0.38
CA ASN A 231 -0.46 -13.57 1.02
C ASN A 231 0.48 -14.72 1.39
N GLY A 232 0.84 -14.80 2.66
CA GLY A 232 1.51 -15.96 3.23
C GLY A 232 0.52 -17.12 3.45
N LYS A 233 0.92 -18.36 3.17
CA LYS A 233 0.07 -19.54 3.45
C LYS A 233 -0.04 -19.85 4.94
N ALA A 234 0.90 -19.35 5.75
CA ALA A 234 0.90 -19.54 7.20
C ALA A 234 0.33 -18.33 7.96
N ASP A 235 -0.07 -17.26 7.27
CA ASP A 235 -0.61 -16.05 7.89
C ASP A 235 -1.91 -16.34 8.63
N THR A 236 -1.88 -16.11 9.95
CA THR A 236 -3.01 -16.31 10.86
C THR A 236 -3.76 -15.03 11.19
N THR A 237 -3.21 -13.87 10.81
CA THR A 237 -3.81 -12.55 11.02
C THR A 237 -4.67 -12.14 9.83
N VAL A 238 -4.10 -12.17 8.64
CA VAL A 238 -4.84 -12.02 7.39
C VAL A 238 -4.79 -13.36 6.66
N VAL A 239 -5.80 -14.18 6.91
CA VAL A 239 -5.81 -15.55 6.39
C VAL A 239 -5.70 -15.60 4.86
N PRO A 240 -5.00 -16.62 4.29
CA PRO A 240 -4.70 -16.70 2.86
C PRO A 240 -5.92 -16.58 1.94
N GLU A 241 -7.08 -17.03 2.40
CA GLU A 241 -8.34 -16.95 1.67
C GLU A 241 -8.79 -15.51 1.41
N THR A 242 -8.26 -14.54 2.17
CA THR A 242 -8.55 -13.11 1.96
C THR A 242 -8.04 -12.63 0.61
N ALA A 243 -6.88 -13.12 0.15
CA ALA A 243 -6.34 -12.79 -1.17
C ALA A 243 -7.28 -13.26 -2.29
N GLN A 244 -7.86 -14.47 -2.15
CA GLN A 244 -8.84 -14.98 -3.12
C GLN A 244 -10.13 -14.15 -3.14
N LYS A 245 -10.64 -13.74 -1.97
CA LYS A 245 -11.83 -12.88 -1.88
C LYS A 245 -11.62 -11.52 -2.56
N ILE A 246 -10.42 -10.94 -2.43
CA ILE A 246 -10.06 -9.69 -3.11
C ILE A 246 -10.13 -9.88 -4.63
N VAL A 247 -9.51 -10.94 -5.14
CA VAL A 247 -9.48 -11.24 -6.57
C VAL A 247 -10.89 -11.54 -7.11
N ASP A 248 -11.69 -12.33 -6.37
CA ASP A 248 -13.07 -12.64 -6.75
C ASP A 248 -13.97 -11.39 -6.81
N ALA A 249 -13.69 -10.37 -5.98
CA ALA A 249 -14.42 -9.11 -5.99
C ALA A 249 -13.97 -8.17 -7.11
N ALA A 250 -12.75 -8.31 -7.64
CA ALA A 250 -12.17 -7.45 -8.67
C ALA A 250 -12.68 -7.79 -10.09
N VAL A 251 -14.00 -7.92 -10.24
CA VAL A 251 -14.66 -8.43 -11.45
C VAL A 251 -14.44 -7.61 -12.71
N ASN A 252 -14.03 -6.35 -12.60
CA ASN A 252 -13.72 -5.46 -13.71
C ASN A 252 -12.21 -5.26 -13.93
N SER A 253 -11.37 -5.87 -13.11
CA SER A 253 -9.93 -5.90 -13.35
C SER A 253 -9.63 -6.75 -14.60
N PRO A 254 -8.79 -6.29 -15.53
CA PRO A 254 -8.43 -7.05 -16.73
C PRO A 254 -7.56 -8.26 -16.41
N ASP A 255 -6.91 -8.27 -15.23
CA ASP A 255 -5.98 -9.30 -14.80
C ASP A 255 -5.87 -9.24 -13.27
N ALA A 256 -6.59 -10.14 -12.59
CA ALA A 256 -6.57 -10.22 -11.12
C ALA A 256 -6.02 -11.59 -10.70
N GLU A 257 -4.91 -11.58 -9.95
CA GLU A 257 -4.18 -12.79 -9.59
C GLU A 257 -3.93 -12.90 -8.09
N VAL A 258 -3.88 -14.14 -7.59
CA VAL A 258 -3.44 -14.46 -6.22
C VAL A 258 -2.05 -15.07 -6.27
N LEU A 259 -1.15 -14.58 -5.41
CA LEU A 259 0.15 -15.19 -5.15
C LEU A 259 0.23 -15.62 -3.68
N LEU A 260 0.24 -16.93 -3.43
CA LEU A 260 0.40 -17.48 -2.08
C LEU A 260 1.84 -17.97 -1.88
N LEU A 261 2.51 -17.45 -0.84
CA LEU A 261 3.89 -17.77 -0.51
C LEU A 261 3.95 -18.90 0.53
N ASP A 262 4.65 -19.98 0.20
CA ASP A 262 4.86 -21.10 1.12
C ASP A 262 5.74 -20.68 2.30
N GLY A 263 5.31 -21.01 3.52
CA GLY A 263 6.04 -20.78 4.76
C GLY A 263 6.12 -19.30 5.18
N ALA A 264 5.48 -18.39 4.46
CA ALA A 264 5.35 -17.00 4.87
C ALA A 264 4.16 -16.82 5.81
N ASP A 265 4.35 -15.97 6.84
CA ASP A 265 3.34 -15.52 7.80
C ASP A 265 3.19 -14.01 7.63
#